data_c5adb8d1c79ba4d038ebc3abeba90711
#
_entry.id   c5adb8d1c79ba4d038ebc3abeba90711
#
_cell.length_a   1.000
_cell.length_b   1.000
_cell.length_c   1.000
_cell.angle_alpha   90.00
_cell.angle_beta   90.00
_cell.angle_gamma   90.00
#
_symmetry.space_group_name_H-M   'P 1'
#
loop_
_entity.id
_entity.type
_entity.pdbx_description
1 polymer ?
#
loop_
_entity_poly.entity_id
_entity_poly.type
_entity_poly.pdbx_seq_one_letter_code
_entity_poly.pdbx_strand_id
1 'polypeptide(L)'
;MSAVEERPSNCQYCGYDCAVIATVEDGRVTGLRPDPARYPYGSQVMAACRRWPMNVAALDAPDRVNWPLRRVGERGSGKWERVSWEVALDDIAERLAALAAESGPETLASAIGGPHASFWPLHR
;
A
#
# COMPACT_ATOMS: atom_id res chain seq x y z
N MET A 1 12.05 -29.13 5.72
CA MET A 1 12.85 -28.19 4.89
C MET A 1 11.88 -27.08 4.48
N SER A 2 12.20 -25.86 4.80
CA SER A 2 11.42 -24.67 4.41
C SER A 2 11.35 -24.59 2.89
N ALA A 3 10.16 -24.36 2.32
CA ALA A 3 10.00 -24.20 0.89
C ALA A 3 10.39 -22.77 0.52
N VAL A 4 11.49 -22.63 -0.22
CA VAL A 4 11.94 -21.35 -0.79
C VAL A 4 11.55 -21.29 -2.24
N GLU A 5 10.87 -20.23 -2.66
CA GLU A 5 10.49 -20.01 -4.04
C GLU A 5 10.81 -18.58 -4.48
N GLU A 6 11.06 -18.40 -5.78
CA GLU A 6 11.23 -17.08 -6.38
C GLU A 6 10.03 -16.74 -7.25
N ARG A 7 9.46 -15.54 -7.08
CA ARG A 7 8.29 -15.07 -7.82
C ARG A 7 8.55 -13.73 -8.48
N PRO A 8 8.33 -13.60 -9.80
CA PRO A 8 8.29 -12.30 -10.46
C PRO A 8 7.20 -11.42 -9.86
N SER A 9 7.54 -10.20 -9.50
CA SER A 9 6.66 -9.23 -8.87
C SER A 9 7.05 -7.80 -9.23
N ASN A 10 6.28 -6.84 -8.75
CA ASN A 10 6.60 -5.42 -8.87
C ASN A 10 6.71 -4.78 -7.49
N CYS A 11 7.74 -3.94 -7.32
CA CYS A 11 7.91 -3.15 -6.10
C CYS A 11 7.21 -1.82 -6.23
N GLN A 12 6.16 -1.60 -5.44
CA GLN A 12 5.36 -0.36 -5.46
C GLN A 12 5.68 0.61 -4.32
N TYR A 13 6.76 0.39 -3.58
CA TYR A 13 7.07 1.16 -2.38
C TYR A 13 7.24 2.67 -2.61
N CYS A 14 7.76 3.07 -3.77
CA CYS A 14 7.98 4.49 -4.09
C CYS A 14 7.33 4.93 -5.41
N GLY A 15 6.43 4.13 -5.96
CA GLY A 15 5.69 4.46 -7.18
C GLY A 15 6.45 4.30 -8.51
N TYR A 16 7.70 3.84 -8.49
CA TYR A 16 8.43 3.52 -9.71
C TYR A 16 8.06 2.18 -10.34
N ASP A 17 7.28 1.39 -9.61
CA ASP A 17 6.77 0.09 -10.07
C ASP A 17 7.85 -0.85 -10.63
N CYS A 18 8.99 -0.89 -9.93
CA CYS A 18 10.17 -1.63 -10.37
C CYS A 18 9.89 -3.13 -10.48
N ALA A 19 10.25 -3.73 -11.62
CA ALA A 19 10.21 -5.17 -11.80
C ALA A 19 11.24 -5.87 -10.90
N VAL A 20 10.79 -6.77 -10.05
CA VAL A 20 11.59 -7.48 -9.06
C VAL A 20 11.29 -8.98 -9.07
N ILE A 21 12.23 -9.75 -8.55
CA ILE A 21 12.00 -11.13 -8.12
C ILE A 21 11.89 -11.11 -6.60
N ALA A 22 10.77 -11.58 -6.08
CA ALA A 22 10.57 -11.77 -4.66
C ALA A 22 11.01 -13.17 -4.24
N THR A 23 11.82 -13.25 -3.18
CA THR A 23 12.10 -14.50 -2.48
C THR A 23 11.02 -14.73 -1.44
N VAL A 24 10.37 -15.88 -1.49
CA VAL A 24 9.30 -16.25 -0.58
C VAL A 24 9.71 -17.52 0.17
N GLU A 25 9.71 -17.46 1.49
CA GLU A 25 9.99 -18.57 2.38
C GLU A 25 8.78 -18.79 3.30
N ASP A 26 8.22 -19.99 3.25
CA ASP A 26 7.03 -20.38 4.03
C ASP A 26 5.87 -19.36 3.89
N GLY A 27 5.65 -18.86 2.67
CA GLY A 27 4.59 -17.90 2.36
C GLY A 27 4.89 -16.44 2.74
N ARG A 28 6.10 -16.14 3.22
CA ARG A 28 6.52 -14.77 3.59
C ARG A 28 7.59 -14.25 2.63
N VAL A 29 7.49 -12.99 2.26
CA VAL A 29 8.53 -12.35 1.44
C VAL A 29 9.73 -12.02 2.32
N THR A 30 10.87 -12.66 2.05
CA THR A 30 12.12 -12.47 2.81
C THR A 30 13.14 -11.64 2.05
N GLY A 31 12.98 -11.47 0.74
CA GLY A 31 13.91 -10.69 -0.07
C GLY A 31 13.31 -10.19 -1.36
N LEU A 32 13.94 -9.15 -1.91
CA LEU A 32 13.67 -8.62 -3.24
C LEU A 32 14.99 -8.43 -3.97
N ARG A 33 15.01 -8.74 -5.26
CA ARG A 33 16.12 -8.44 -6.16
C ARG A 33 15.62 -7.91 -7.50
N PRO A 34 16.46 -7.20 -8.30
CA PRO A 34 16.07 -6.77 -9.63
C PRO A 34 15.65 -7.94 -10.52
N ASP A 35 14.68 -7.70 -11.38
CA ASP A 35 14.37 -8.58 -12.50
C ASP A 35 14.88 -8.01 -13.83
N PRO A 36 16.12 -8.33 -14.23
CA PRO A 36 16.71 -7.77 -15.45
C PRO A 36 16.02 -8.27 -16.73
N ALA A 37 15.30 -9.38 -16.67
CA ALA A 37 14.56 -9.90 -17.82
C ALA A 37 13.38 -9.00 -18.20
N ARG A 38 12.67 -8.47 -17.18
CA ARG A 38 11.53 -7.57 -17.38
C ARG A 38 11.91 -6.08 -17.42
N TYR A 39 13.04 -5.70 -16.82
CA TYR A 39 13.49 -4.32 -16.77
C TYR A 39 15.01 -4.21 -16.86
N PRO A 40 15.60 -4.50 -18.03
CA PRO A 40 17.05 -4.59 -18.19
C PRO A 40 17.77 -3.26 -17.94
N TYR A 41 17.17 -2.13 -18.31
CA TYR A 41 17.78 -0.80 -18.17
C TYR A 41 17.78 -0.26 -16.73
N GLY A 42 16.88 -0.75 -15.89
CA GLY A 42 16.73 -0.31 -14.51
C GLY A 42 17.43 -1.19 -13.48
N SER A 43 17.96 -2.34 -13.89
CA SER A 43 18.49 -3.35 -12.97
C SER A 43 19.65 -2.84 -12.10
N GLN A 44 20.53 -2.00 -12.63
CA GLN A 44 21.66 -1.44 -11.88
C GLN A 44 21.20 -0.40 -10.85
N VAL A 45 20.27 0.48 -11.21
CA VAL A 45 19.68 1.46 -10.30
C VAL A 45 18.92 0.75 -9.19
N MET A 46 18.21 -0.31 -9.53
CA MET A 46 17.44 -1.11 -8.61
C MET A 46 18.31 -1.91 -7.65
N ALA A 47 19.47 -2.43 -8.10
CA ALA A 47 20.43 -3.13 -7.24
C ALA A 47 20.99 -2.23 -6.12
N ALA A 48 21.08 -0.92 -6.36
CA ALA A 48 21.50 0.06 -5.35
C ALA A 48 20.36 0.62 -4.51
N CYS A 49 19.11 0.17 -4.70
CA CYS A 49 17.97 0.70 -3.99
C CYS A 49 17.99 0.31 -2.53
N ARG A 50 18.11 1.30 -1.63
CA ARG A 50 18.09 1.09 -0.18
C ARG A 50 16.68 0.91 0.40
N ARG A 51 15.62 1.10 -0.40
CA ARG A 51 14.24 1.00 0.06
C ARG A 51 13.71 -0.44 0.11
N TRP A 52 14.33 -1.37 -0.59
CA TRP A 52 13.88 -2.76 -0.60
C TRP A 52 13.90 -3.44 0.78
N PRO A 53 15.00 -3.35 1.56
CA PRO A 53 14.98 -3.93 2.90
C PRO A 53 13.89 -3.33 3.78
N MET A 54 13.63 -2.02 3.64
CA MET A 54 12.56 -1.35 4.36
C MET A 54 11.17 -1.83 3.92
N ASN A 55 10.97 -2.07 2.62
CA ASN A 55 9.71 -2.61 2.12
C ASN A 55 9.44 -4.01 2.67
N VAL A 56 10.43 -4.91 2.60
CA VAL A 56 10.32 -6.26 3.14
C VAL A 56 10.04 -6.23 4.64
N ALA A 57 10.79 -5.43 5.40
CA ALA A 57 10.57 -5.29 6.84
C ALA A 57 9.19 -4.74 7.19
N ALA A 58 8.65 -3.82 6.37
CA ALA A 58 7.33 -3.23 6.59
C ALA A 58 6.16 -4.19 6.33
N LEU A 59 6.36 -5.25 5.54
CA LEU A 59 5.29 -6.22 5.26
C LEU A 59 4.85 -6.98 6.51
N ASP A 60 5.80 -7.31 7.38
CA ASP A 60 5.58 -8.10 8.58
C ASP A 60 5.90 -7.33 9.87
N ALA A 61 5.93 -5.98 9.81
CA ALA A 61 6.19 -5.17 10.98
C ALA A 61 5.12 -5.41 12.07
N PRO A 62 5.53 -5.53 13.35
CA PRO A 62 4.60 -5.82 14.44
C PRO A 62 3.51 -4.76 14.64
N ASP A 63 3.81 -3.51 14.24
CA ASP A 63 2.95 -2.35 14.33
C ASP A 63 2.21 -2.05 13.01
N ARG A 64 2.33 -2.94 12.01
CA ARG A 64 1.62 -2.78 10.74
C ARG A 64 0.11 -2.85 10.95
N VAL A 65 -0.59 -1.85 10.43
CA VAL A 65 -2.05 -1.82 10.42
C VAL A 65 -2.56 -2.74 9.30
N ASN A 66 -3.06 -3.92 9.69
CA ASN A 66 -3.57 -4.95 8.77
C ASN A 66 -5.11 -4.95 8.63
N TRP A 67 -5.79 -4.11 9.40
CA TRP A 67 -7.25 -4.05 9.48
C TRP A 67 -7.71 -2.60 9.55
N PRO A 68 -8.92 -2.29 9.08
CA PRO A 68 -9.50 -0.98 9.30
C PRO A 68 -9.60 -0.65 10.78
N LEU A 69 -9.23 0.58 11.11
CA LEU A 69 -9.29 1.11 12.48
C LEU A 69 -10.22 2.31 12.50
N ARG A 70 -11.22 2.27 13.39
CA ARG A 70 -12.11 3.40 13.68
C ARG A 70 -11.66 4.09 14.96
N ARG A 71 -11.59 5.41 14.95
CA ARG A 71 -11.29 6.18 16.15
C ARG A 71 -12.45 6.14 17.13
N VAL A 72 -12.17 5.83 18.40
CA VAL A 72 -13.17 5.73 19.48
C VAL A 72 -13.00 6.78 20.57
N GLY A 73 -12.18 7.77 20.36
CA GLY A 73 -11.94 8.84 21.32
C GLY A 73 -11.84 10.21 20.64
N GLU A 74 -11.51 11.21 21.44
CA GLU A 74 -11.24 12.53 20.93
C GLU A 74 -10.10 12.53 19.91
N ARG A 75 -10.10 13.52 19.01
CA ARG A 75 -9.03 13.70 18.04
C ARG A 75 -7.70 13.88 18.75
N GLY A 76 -6.69 13.06 18.40
CA GLY A 76 -5.38 13.07 19.03
C GLY A 76 -5.22 12.13 20.22
N SER A 77 -6.29 11.49 20.71
CA SER A 77 -6.21 10.56 21.86
C SER A 77 -5.45 9.26 21.55
N GLY A 78 -5.27 8.92 20.28
CA GLY A 78 -4.64 7.67 19.85
C GLY A 78 -5.46 6.40 20.12
N LYS A 79 -6.76 6.55 20.47
CA LYS A 79 -7.63 5.41 20.77
C LYS A 79 -8.35 4.93 19.52
N TRP A 80 -8.16 3.67 19.20
CA TRP A 80 -8.69 3.03 18.00
C TRP A 80 -9.32 1.69 18.33
N GLU A 81 -10.35 1.31 17.59
CA GLU A 81 -10.93 -0.03 17.60
C GLU A 81 -10.85 -0.64 16.20
N ARG A 82 -10.66 -1.94 16.14
CA ARG A 82 -10.71 -2.70 14.90
C ARG A 82 -12.15 -2.88 14.46
N VAL A 83 -12.41 -2.62 13.17
CA VAL A 83 -13.71 -2.86 12.52
C VAL A 83 -13.55 -3.74 11.29
N SER A 84 -14.63 -4.30 10.78
CA SER A 84 -14.61 -5.02 9.51
C SER A 84 -14.47 -4.04 8.32
N TRP A 85 -14.09 -4.56 7.16
CA TRP A 85 -14.05 -3.76 5.93
C TRP A 85 -15.44 -3.24 5.53
N GLU A 86 -16.49 -4.05 5.71
CA GLU A 86 -17.88 -3.65 5.45
C GLU A 86 -18.27 -2.44 6.32
N VAL A 87 -18.08 -2.55 7.63
CA VAL A 87 -18.38 -1.45 8.56
C VAL A 87 -17.57 -0.19 8.22
N ALA A 88 -16.29 -0.33 7.86
CA ALA A 88 -15.46 0.82 7.50
C ALA A 88 -15.93 1.50 6.22
N LEU A 89 -16.26 0.73 5.19
CA LEU A 89 -16.70 1.25 3.90
C LEU A 89 -18.09 1.88 3.99
N ASP A 90 -19.02 1.27 4.73
CA ASP A 90 -20.36 1.81 4.95
C ASP A 90 -20.30 3.15 5.71
N ASP A 91 -19.52 3.20 6.80
CA ASP A 91 -19.32 4.43 7.61
C ASP A 91 -18.73 5.58 6.76
N ILE A 92 -17.78 5.27 5.87
CA ILE A 92 -17.20 6.26 4.95
C ILE A 92 -18.24 6.69 3.90
N ALA A 93 -18.94 5.75 3.28
CA ALA A 93 -19.93 6.05 2.24
C ALA A 93 -21.07 6.92 2.76
N GLU A 94 -21.62 6.58 3.94
CA GLU A 94 -22.66 7.36 4.59
C GLU A 94 -22.21 8.80 4.89
N ARG A 95 -20.99 8.99 5.41
CA ARG A 95 -20.46 10.32 5.70
C ARG A 95 -20.22 11.14 4.45
N LEU A 96 -19.67 10.54 3.39
CA LEU A 96 -19.50 11.22 2.12
C LEU A 96 -20.82 11.62 1.49
N ALA A 97 -21.83 10.74 1.52
CA ALA A 97 -23.16 11.04 1.02
C ALA A 97 -23.84 12.18 1.82
N ALA A 98 -23.71 12.16 3.14
CA ALA A 98 -24.24 13.22 4.01
C ALA A 98 -23.58 14.58 3.72
N LEU A 99 -22.26 14.62 3.60
CA LEU A 99 -21.52 15.85 3.27
C LEU A 99 -21.90 16.39 1.88
N ALA A 100 -22.01 15.52 0.90
CA ALA A 100 -22.43 15.93 -0.44
C ALA A 100 -23.88 16.44 -0.47
N ALA A 101 -24.77 15.86 0.32
CA ALA A 101 -26.16 16.32 0.42
C ALA A 101 -26.29 17.67 1.18
N GLU A 102 -25.45 17.90 2.18
CA GLU A 102 -25.45 19.13 2.99
C GLU A 102 -24.83 20.32 2.25
N SER A 103 -23.69 20.12 1.60
CA SER A 103 -22.85 21.21 1.11
C SER A 103 -22.40 21.09 -0.35
N GLY A 104 -22.95 20.12 -1.10
CA GLY A 104 -22.60 19.85 -2.49
C GLY A 104 -21.40 18.93 -2.67
N PRO A 105 -21.27 18.28 -3.84
CA PRO A 105 -20.21 17.31 -4.12
C PRO A 105 -18.81 17.95 -4.13
N GLU A 106 -18.68 19.25 -4.34
CA GLU A 106 -17.43 20.01 -4.32
C GLU A 106 -16.81 20.16 -2.93
N THR A 107 -17.48 19.72 -1.87
CA THR A 107 -16.90 19.65 -0.53
C THR A 107 -15.84 18.57 -0.40
N LEU A 108 -15.81 17.62 -1.35
CA LEU A 108 -14.83 16.57 -1.39
C LEU A 108 -13.63 16.99 -2.26
N ALA A 109 -12.47 17.18 -1.63
CA ALA A 109 -11.22 17.42 -2.32
C ALA A 109 -10.24 16.27 -2.12
N SER A 110 -9.57 15.84 -3.18
CA SER A 110 -8.47 14.88 -3.10
C SER A 110 -7.14 15.57 -3.36
N ALA A 111 -6.14 15.30 -2.51
CA ALA A 111 -4.76 15.73 -2.72
C ALA A 111 -3.91 14.49 -3.02
N ILE A 112 -3.44 14.38 -4.26
CA ILE A 112 -2.66 13.23 -4.73
C ILE A 112 -1.25 13.71 -5.05
N GLY A 113 -0.24 13.06 -4.47
CA GLY A 113 1.17 13.36 -4.71
C GLY A 113 1.87 12.24 -5.48
N GLY A 114 2.74 12.64 -6.41
CA GLY A 114 3.63 11.75 -7.15
C GLY A 114 3.01 11.10 -8.40
N PRO A 115 3.86 10.76 -9.38
CA PRO A 115 3.45 10.05 -10.59
C PRO A 115 3.31 8.55 -10.26
N HIS A 116 2.10 8.13 -9.94
CA HIS A 116 1.81 6.71 -9.71
C HIS A 116 0.88 6.20 -10.82
N ALA A 117 1.33 5.21 -11.57
CA ALA A 117 0.52 4.55 -12.60
C ALA A 117 -0.76 3.95 -12.03
N SER A 118 -0.76 3.61 -10.75
CA SER A 118 -1.92 3.07 -10.02
C SER A 118 -3.06 4.06 -9.81
N PHE A 119 -2.85 5.37 -10.02
CA PHE A 119 -3.91 6.38 -9.93
C PHE A 119 -4.64 6.66 -11.24
N TRP A 120 -4.21 6.05 -12.34
CA TRP A 120 -4.85 6.21 -13.65
C TRP A 120 -6.37 5.98 -13.66
N PRO A 121 -6.95 5.01 -12.90
CA PRO A 121 -8.40 4.81 -12.86
C PRO A 121 -9.20 5.95 -12.19
N LEU A 122 -8.56 6.79 -11.38
CA LEU A 122 -9.25 7.87 -10.64
C LEU A 122 -9.50 9.13 -11.51
N HIS A 123 -8.99 9.17 -12.73
CA HIS A 123 -9.14 10.29 -13.67
C HIS A 123 -10.18 10.04 -14.75
N ARG A 124 -11.05 9.02 -14.60
CA ARG A 124 -12.16 8.75 -15.54
C ARG A 124 -13.48 9.11 -14.94
#